data_1ff70894fd91555ad3d7cd76e9c7c1f5
#
_entry.id   1ff70894fd91555ad3d7cd76e9c7c1f5
#
_cell.length_a   1.000
_cell.length_b   1.000
_cell.length_c   1.000
_cell.angle_alpha   90.00
_cell.angle_beta   90.00
_cell.angle_gamma   90.00
#
_symmetry.space_group_name_H-M   'P 1'
#
loop_
_entity.id
_entity.type
_entity.pdbx_description
1 polymer ?
#
loop_
_entity_poly.entity_id
_entity_poly.type
_entity_poly.pdbx_seq_one_letter_code
_entity_poly.pdbx_strand_id
1 'polypeptide(L)'
;MIRLSLFISLLLTSVTVLADVQINIRGNVFVPPCTINNGQNIVVDFGNINPEHVDNSRGEVTKTISISCPYKSGFLWIKVTGNTMGGGQNNVLATNITHFGIALYQGKGMSTPLTLGNGSGNGYRVTAGLDTARSTFTFTSVPFRNGSGILNGGDFRTTASMSMIYN
;
A
#
# COMPACT_ATOMS: atom_id res chain seq x y z
N MET A 1 35.47 -95.14 -3.95
CA MET A 1 34.17 -94.39 -4.03
C MET A 1 34.33 -93.11 -3.22
N ILE A 2 34.71 -92.00 -3.87
CA ILE A 2 35.02 -90.73 -3.27
C ILE A 2 33.70 -89.89 -3.32
N ARG A 3 33.17 -89.61 -2.11
CA ARG A 3 32.02 -88.68 -2.04
C ARG A 3 32.56 -87.29 -1.91
N LEU A 4 32.47 -86.57 -2.99
CA LEU A 4 32.83 -85.16 -3.09
C LEU A 4 31.69 -84.32 -2.45
N SER A 5 31.89 -83.81 -1.25
CA SER A 5 30.94 -82.93 -0.56
C SER A 5 31.18 -81.54 -1.02
N LEU A 6 30.29 -81.04 -1.84
CA LEU A 6 30.30 -79.68 -2.38
C LEU A 6 29.71 -78.73 -1.35
N PHE A 7 30.58 -78.06 -0.54
CA PHE A 7 30.14 -76.96 0.31
C PHE A 7 29.89 -75.71 -0.55
N ILE A 8 28.65 -75.46 -0.87
CA ILE A 8 28.22 -74.19 -1.46
C ILE A 8 28.24 -73.17 -0.34
N SER A 9 29.27 -72.35 -0.24
CA SER A 9 29.35 -71.18 0.64
C SER A 9 28.47 -70.08 0.01
N LEU A 10 27.26 -69.93 0.55
CA LEU A 10 26.35 -68.84 0.17
C LEU A 10 26.86 -67.55 0.86
N LEU A 11 27.66 -66.75 0.13
CA LEU A 11 28.02 -65.41 0.58
C LEU A 11 26.74 -64.54 0.61
N LEU A 12 26.20 -64.33 1.82
CA LEU A 12 25.19 -63.30 2.06
C LEU A 12 25.87 -61.92 1.92
N THR A 13 25.79 -61.33 0.76
CA THR A 13 26.09 -59.90 0.58
C THR A 13 24.96 -59.08 1.19
N SER A 14 25.17 -58.56 2.39
CA SER A 14 24.25 -57.58 2.99
C SER A 14 24.32 -56.27 2.21
N VAL A 15 23.32 -56.01 1.40
CA VAL A 15 23.13 -54.73 0.76
C VAL A 15 22.63 -53.75 1.80
N THR A 16 23.46 -52.80 2.23
CA THR A 16 23.03 -51.67 3.08
C THR A 16 22.20 -50.74 2.23
N VAL A 17 20.89 -50.80 2.37
CA VAL A 17 19.95 -49.82 1.75
C VAL A 17 20.07 -48.55 2.56
N LEU A 18 20.75 -47.54 2.01
CA LEU A 18 20.71 -46.17 2.54
C LEU A 18 19.31 -45.61 2.27
N ALA A 19 18.48 -45.57 3.29
CA ALA A 19 17.19 -44.93 3.23
C ALA A 19 17.39 -43.41 3.25
N ASP A 20 17.35 -42.76 2.11
CA ASP A 20 17.32 -41.30 1.98
C ASP A 20 15.90 -40.80 2.31
N VAL A 21 15.79 -39.94 3.35
CA VAL A 21 14.52 -39.36 3.77
C VAL A 21 14.48 -37.91 3.33
N GLN A 22 13.54 -37.58 2.47
CA GLN A 22 13.34 -36.24 1.98
C GLN A 22 12.72 -35.34 3.07
N ILE A 23 13.43 -34.29 3.47
CA ILE A 23 12.90 -33.26 4.36
C ILE A 23 12.33 -32.12 3.51
N ASN A 24 11.03 -31.87 3.61
CA ASN A 24 10.37 -30.75 2.97
C ASN A 24 10.20 -29.61 3.97
N ILE A 25 10.91 -28.51 3.75
CA ILE A 25 10.83 -27.30 4.58
C ILE A 25 10.03 -26.25 3.80
N ARG A 26 8.97 -25.74 4.41
CA ARG A 26 8.13 -24.67 3.84
C ARG A 26 7.99 -23.56 4.87
N GLY A 27 7.99 -22.33 4.39
CA GLY A 27 7.80 -21.15 5.22
C GLY A 27 7.36 -19.97 4.35
N ASN A 28 6.83 -18.93 4.99
CA ASN A 28 6.50 -17.66 4.35
C ASN A 28 7.25 -16.55 5.08
N VAL A 29 7.95 -15.71 4.33
CA VAL A 29 8.59 -14.50 4.85
C VAL A 29 7.60 -13.35 4.68
N PHE A 30 7.05 -12.90 5.79
CA PHE A 30 6.05 -11.83 5.80
C PHE A 30 6.72 -10.50 6.17
N VAL A 31 6.49 -9.46 5.36
CA VAL A 31 6.88 -8.08 5.64
C VAL A 31 5.66 -7.37 6.22
N PRO A 32 5.69 -6.98 7.51
CA PRO A 32 4.55 -6.31 8.13
C PRO A 32 4.40 -4.89 7.57
N PRO A 33 3.14 -4.39 7.41
CA PRO A 33 2.89 -3.02 7.00
C PRO A 33 3.33 -2.03 8.08
N CYS A 34 3.48 -0.77 7.67
CA CYS A 34 3.76 0.33 8.60
C CYS A 34 2.51 0.69 9.42
N THR A 35 2.71 1.10 10.66
CA THR A 35 1.68 1.79 11.44
C THR A 35 1.67 3.27 11.05
N ILE A 36 0.52 3.79 10.66
CA ILE A 36 0.31 5.16 10.20
C ILE A 36 -0.43 5.94 11.29
N ASN A 37 0.01 7.16 11.57
CA ASN A 37 -0.60 8.08 12.54
C ASN A 37 -0.91 7.40 13.90
N ASN A 38 -0.02 6.52 14.35
CA ASN A 38 -0.18 5.71 15.56
C ASN A 38 -1.50 4.93 15.61
N GLY A 39 -2.04 4.54 14.45
CA GLY A 39 -3.33 3.86 14.33
C GLY A 39 -4.57 4.77 14.50
N GLN A 40 -4.36 6.08 14.65
CA GLN A 40 -5.47 7.03 14.82
C GLN A 40 -5.98 7.54 13.46
N ASN A 41 -7.26 7.89 13.41
CA ASN A 41 -7.85 8.49 12.22
C ASN A 41 -7.16 9.81 11.84
N ILE A 42 -7.02 10.02 10.53
CA ILE A 42 -6.50 11.26 9.98
C ILE A 42 -7.72 12.11 9.56
N VAL A 43 -7.87 13.27 10.18
CA VAL A 43 -8.94 14.21 9.85
C VAL A 43 -8.36 15.34 9.01
N VAL A 44 -8.95 15.55 7.82
CA VAL A 44 -8.69 16.68 6.95
C VAL A 44 -9.95 17.55 6.94
N ASP A 45 -9.88 18.68 7.60
CA ASP A 45 -10.98 19.64 7.70
C ASP A 45 -10.66 20.84 6.81
N PHE A 46 -11.57 21.15 5.91
CA PHE A 46 -11.47 22.29 4.98
C PHE A 46 -12.27 23.52 5.47
N GLY A 47 -13.03 23.39 6.57
CA GLY A 47 -13.94 24.44 6.98
C GLY A 47 -14.97 24.77 5.89
N ASN A 48 -15.32 26.05 5.78
CA ASN A 48 -16.27 26.53 4.78
C ASN A 48 -15.55 26.83 3.44
N ILE A 49 -15.99 26.20 2.38
CA ILE A 49 -15.48 26.42 1.02
C ILE A 49 -16.53 27.18 0.22
N ASN A 50 -16.14 28.29 -0.40
CA ASN A 50 -16.99 28.94 -1.40
C ASN A 50 -16.93 28.15 -2.72
N PRO A 51 -18.07 27.62 -3.24
CA PRO A 51 -18.10 26.86 -4.48
C PRO A 51 -17.51 27.60 -5.69
N GLU A 52 -17.62 28.91 -5.74
CA GLU A 52 -17.09 29.73 -6.82
C GLU A 52 -15.57 29.78 -6.85
N HIS A 53 -14.95 29.56 -5.70
CA HIS A 53 -13.48 29.58 -5.54
C HIS A 53 -12.82 28.21 -5.69
N VAL A 54 -13.57 27.16 -5.97
CA VAL A 54 -13.02 25.82 -6.23
C VAL A 54 -12.49 25.79 -7.66
N ASP A 55 -11.19 26.02 -7.79
CA ASP A 55 -10.46 26.10 -9.05
C ASP A 55 -9.37 25.02 -9.20
N ASN A 56 -9.41 23.98 -8.36
CA ASN A 56 -8.48 22.85 -8.33
C ASN A 56 -7.03 23.24 -7.89
N SER A 57 -6.85 24.44 -7.39
CA SER A 57 -5.55 24.97 -7.00
C SER A 57 -5.51 25.67 -5.64
N ARG A 58 -6.67 26.01 -5.10
CA ARG A 58 -6.79 26.76 -3.83
C ARG A 58 -7.47 25.95 -2.74
N GLY A 59 -7.32 26.44 -1.51
CA GLY A 59 -7.92 25.81 -0.33
C GLY A 59 -7.23 24.51 0.07
N GLU A 60 -5.96 24.38 -0.21
CA GLU A 60 -5.17 23.20 0.13
C GLU A 60 -5.05 23.02 1.65
N VAL A 61 -5.14 21.78 2.09
CA VAL A 61 -4.87 21.38 3.47
C VAL A 61 -3.75 20.33 3.45
N THR A 62 -2.62 20.68 4.06
CA THR A 62 -1.46 19.78 4.17
C THR A 62 -1.45 19.12 5.55
N LYS A 63 -1.25 17.81 5.58
CA LYS A 63 -1.10 17.01 6.80
C LYS A 63 0.24 16.30 6.80
N THR A 64 0.91 16.31 7.95
CA THR A 64 2.10 15.50 8.21
C THR A 64 1.74 14.49 9.30
N ILE A 65 1.94 13.23 9.01
CA ILE A 65 1.56 12.10 9.87
C ILE A 65 2.79 11.27 10.22
N SER A 66 2.79 10.66 11.39
CA SER A 66 3.82 9.71 11.79
C SER A 66 3.67 8.38 11.04
N ILE A 67 4.79 7.77 10.69
CA ILE A 67 4.85 6.42 10.15
C ILE A 67 5.85 5.59 10.96
N SER A 68 5.46 4.40 11.39
CA SER A 68 6.33 3.46 12.07
C SER A 68 6.37 2.15 11.30
N CYS A 69 7.51 1.86 10.70
CA CYS A 69 7.69 0.68 9.85
C CYS A 69 8.70 -0.26 10.52
N PRO A 70 8.29 -1.49 10.88
CA PRO A 70 9.18 -2.49 11.49
C PRO A 70 10.30 -2.93 10.54
N TYR A 71 10.04 -2.85 9.24
CA TYR A 71 10.96 -3.21 8.17
C TYR A 71 11.14 -2.01 7.24
N LYS A 72 12.38 -1.64 6.91
CA LYS A 72 12.71 -0.44 6.13
C LYS A 72 13.76 -0.78 5.05
N SER A 73 13.49 -1.79 4.25
CA SER A 73 14.35 -2.13 3.11
C SER A 73 13.59 -1.96 1.80
N GLY A 74 14.25 -1.41 0.79
CA GLY A 74 13.63 -1.13 -0.50
C GLY A 74 12.95 0.23 -0.56
N PHE A 75 11.85 0.30 -1.30
CA PHE A 75 11.07 1.53 -1.48
C PHE A 75 9.79 1.50 -0.64
N LEU A 76 9.40 2.66 -0.15
CA LEU A 76 8.10 2.79 0.51
C LEU A 76 7.00 2.89 -0.54
N TRP A 77 5.98 2.06 -0.36
CA TRP A 77 4.77 2.03 -1.16
C TRP A 77 3.58 2.49 -0.34
N ILE A 78 2.68 3.22 -0.97
CA ILE A 78 1.45 3.71 -0.38
C ILE A 78 0.24 3.24 -1.19
N LYS A 79 -0.74 2.72 -0.48
CA LYS A 79 -2.03 2.34 -1.06
C LYS A 79 -3.12 3.16 -0.37
N VAL A 80 -3.83 3.97 -1.17
CA VAL A 80 -4.99 4.73 -0.70
C VAL A 80 -6.21 4.26 -1.48
N THR A 81 -7.18 3.70 -0.78
CA THR A 81 -8.41 3.19 -1.38
C THR A 81 -9.62 3.94 -0.84
N GLY A 82 -10.49 4.36 -1.73
CA GLY A 82 -11.70 5.11 -1.44
C GLY A 82 -12.56 5.22 -2.68
N ASN A 83 -13.67 5.95 -2.57
CA ASN A 83 -14.53 6.21 -3.72
C ASN A 83 -13.83 7.22 -4.65
N THR A 84 -13.45 6.78 -5.86
CA THR A 84 -12.77 7.63 -6.84
C THR A 84 -13.77 8.41 -7.67
N MET A 85 -13.41 9.64 -8.06
CA MET A 85 -14.30 10.48 -8.87
C MET A 85 -14.51 9.94 -10.29
N GLY A 86 -13.61 9.11 -10.81
CA GLY A 86 -13.66 8.62 -12.20
C GLY A 86 -13.19 9.68 -13.21
N GLY A 87 -13.49 9.45 -14.49
CA GLY A 87 -13.15 10.42 -15.55
C GLY A 87 -11.65 10.65 -15.75
N GLY A 88 -10.79 9.67 -15.40
CA GLY A 88 -9.33 9.80 -15.52
C GLY A 88 -8.65 10.48 -14.33
N GLN A 89 -9.41 10.87 -13.32
CA GLN A 89 -8.88 11.51 -12.10
C GLN A 89 -8.41 10.47 -11.09
N ASN A 90 -7.17 10.00 -11.26
CA ASN A 90 -6.61 8.87 -10.50
C ASN A 90 -6.28 9.20 -9.04
N ASN A 91 -6.25 10.46 -8.67
CA ASN A 91 -5.89 10.94 -7.34
C ASN A 91 -7.02 11.71 -6.66
N VAL A 92 -8.27 11.64 -7.17
CA VAL A 92 -9.40 12.40 -6.66
C VAL A 92 -10.43 11.47 -6.00
N LEU A 93 -10.67 11.70 -4.73
CA LEU A 93 -11.76 11.08 -3.97
C LEU A 93 -13.07 11.81 -4.29
N ALA A 94 -14.10 11.07 -4.69
CA ALA A 94 -15.45 11.61 -4.85
C ALA A 94 -16.05 11.93 -3.47
N THR A 95 -16.82 13.00 -3.40
CA THR A 95 -17.66 13.33 -2.24
C THR A 95 -19.12 12.97 -2.53
N ASN A 96 -20.00 13.27 -1.57
CA ASN A 96 -21.46 13.19 -1.75
C ASN A 96 -22.04 14.35 -2.58
N ILE A 97 -21.25 15.38 -2.91
CA ILE A 97 -21.67 16.48 -3.77
C ILE A 97 -21.25 16.17 -5.21
N THR A 98 -22.19 16.24 -6.14
CA THR A 98 -21.94 16.02 -7.56
C THR A 98 -20.92 17.02 -8.10
N HIS A 99 -20.01 16.55 -8.93
CA HIS A 99 -18.88 17.31 -9.50
C HIS A 99 -17.85 17.83 -8.50
N PHE A 100 -17.96 17.48 -7.20
CA PHE A 100 -17.03 17.87 -6.17
C PHE A 100 -16.26 16.68 -5.61
N GLY A 101 -14.95 16.83 -5.50
CA GLY A 101 -14.05 15.82 -4.94
C GLY A 101 -12.88 16.44 -4.19
N ILE A 102 -12.04 15.59 -3.66
CA ILE A 102 -10.81 15.97 -2.99
C ILE A 102 -9.64 15.32 -3.70
N ALA A 103 -8.80 16.15 -4.33
CA ALA A 103 -7.55 15.70 -4.94
C ALA A 103 -6.46 15.50 -3.89
N LEU A 104 -5.72 14.41 -3.97
CA LEU A 104 -4.63 14.08 -3.05
C LEU A 104 -3.29 14.15 -3.75
N TYR A 105 -2.28 14.66 -3.03
CA TYR A 105 -0.90 14.80 -3.52
C TYR A 105 0.10 14.34 -2.46
N GLN A 106 1.22 13.77 -2.89
CA GLN A 106 2.34 13.43 -2.04
C GLN A 106 3.18 14.69 -1.75
N GLY A 107 3.55 14.89 -0.50
CA GLY A 107 4.32 16.06 -0.06
C GLY A 107 3.47 17.31 0.11
N LYS A 108 4.14 18.44 0.14
CA LYS A 108 3.55 19.77 0.15
C LYS A 108 3.24 20.22 -1.28
N GLY A 109 2.10 20.90 -1.47
CA GLY A 109 1.67 21.39 -2.77
C GLY A 109 1.12 20.27 -3.67
N MET A 110 1.06 20.53 -4.99
CA MET A 110 0.31 19.73 -5.95
C MET A 110 1.18 19.10 -7.05
N SER A 111 2.49 19.02 -6.85
CA SER A 111 3.42 18.55 -7.89
C SER A 111 3.37 17.05 -8.14
N THR A 112 3.08 16.24 -7.10
CA THR A 112 3.14 14.78 -7.17
C THR A 112 1.79 14.19 -6.79
N PRO A 113 0.95 13.75 -7.74
CA PRO A 113 -0.33 13.13 -7.42
C PRO A 113 -0.19 11.90 -6.53
N LEU A 114 -1.05 11.76 -5.54
CA LEU A 114 -1.20 10.57 -4.73
C LEU A 114 -2.24 9.66 -5.39
N THR A 115 -1.78 8.79 -6.26
CA THR A 115 -2.65 7.90 -7.02
C THR A 115 -3.40 6.93 -6.11
N LEU A 116 -4.70 6.81 -6.33
CA LEU A 116 -5.60 5.93 -5.58
C LEU A 116 -5.61 4.51 -6.17
N GLY A 117 -5.93 3.54 -5.33
CA GLY A 117 -6.11 2.15 -5.74
C GLY A 117 -4.95 1.24 -5.34
N ASN A 118 -5.03 0.02 -5.85
CA ASN A 118 -4.13 -1.07 -5.45
C ASN A 118 -2.80 -1.08 -6.21
N GLY A 119 -2.69 -0.35 -7.35
CA GLY A 119 -1.53 -0.48 -8.23
C GLY A 119 -1.23 -1.94 -8.56
N SER A 120 0.01 -2.37 -8.36
CA SER A 120 0.45 -3.78 -8.50
C SER A 120 0.20 -4.63 -7.23
N GLY A 121 -0.67 -4.19 -6.32
CA GLY A 121 -1.00 -4.87 -5.06
C GLY A 121 -0.68 -4.03 -3.82
N ASN A 122 0.51 -3.43 -3.75
CA ASN A 122 0.95 -2.59 -2.64
C ASN A 122 0.63 -1.08 -2.81
N GLY A 123 -0.10 -0.72 -3.86
CA GLY A 123 -0.36 0.65 -4.22
C GLY A 123 0.69 1.23 -5.15
N TYR A 124 1.15 2.45 -4.86
CA TYR A 124 2.09 3.21 -5.68
C TYR A 124 3.31 3.63 -4.85
N ARG A 125 4.45 3.76 -5.52
CA ARG A 125 5.69 4.16 -4.86
C ARG A 125 5.58 5.57 -4.29
N VAL A 126 6.04 5.76 -3.07
CA VAL A 126 6.20 7.09 -2.47
C VAL A 126 7.43 7.77 -3.08
N THR A 127 7.22 8.90 -3.74
CA THR A 127 8.27 9.67 -4.42
C THR A 127 8.44 11.08 -3.86
N ALA A 128 7.48 11.52 -3.03
CA ALA A 128 7.54 12.81 -2.34
C ALA A 128 6.90 12.73 -0.94
N GLY A 129 7.19 13.69 -0.09
CA GLY A 129 6.57 13.84 1.23
C GLY A 129 7.10 12.93 2.33
N LEU A 130 8.03 12.02 2.04
CA LEU A 130 8.66 11.16 3.03
C LEU A 130 9.83 11.88 3.72
N ASP A 131 9.80 11.96 5.04
CA ASP A 131 10.94 12.35 5.89
C ASP A 131 11.37 11.12 6.71
N THR A 132 12.42 10.46 6.25
CA THR A 132 12.93 9.24 6.90
C THR A 132 13.58 9.53 8.24
N ALA A 133 14.17 10.72 8.44
CA ALA A 133 14.82 11.12 9.67
C ALA A 133 13.80 11.32 10.79
N ARG A 134 12.64 11.89 10.46
CA ARG A 134 11.54 12.11 11.42
C ARG A 134 10.51 11.00 11.43
N SER A 135 10.64 10.03 10.52
CA SER A 135 9.63 8.97 10.32
C SER A 135 8.23 9.55 10.11
N THR A 136 8.12 10.49 9.18
CA THR A 136 6.84 11.13 8.84
C THR A 136 6.58 11.09 7.34
N PHE A 137 5.29 11.13 7.01
CA PHE A 137 4.81 11.31 5.64
C PHE A 137 3.90 12.53 5.59
N THR A 138 4.12 13.37 4.60
CA THR A 138 3.31 14.56 4.33
C THR A 138 2.49 14.33 3.09
N PHE A 139 1.22 14.73 3.12
CA PHE A 139 0.35 14.78 1.95
C PHE A 139 -0.47 16.04 1.95
N THR A 140 -0.90 16.47 0.76
CA THR A 140 -1.74 17.65 0.54
C THR A 140 -3.07 17.22 -0.07
N SER A 141 -4.14 17.78 0.42
CA SER A 141 -5.51 17.58 -0.04
C SER A 141 -6.05 18.90 -0.58
N VAL A 142 -6.68 18.87 -1.75
CA VAL A 142 -7.15 20.08 -2.45
C VAL A 142 -8.60 19.89 -2.89
N PRO A 143 -9.50 20.88 -2.66
CA PRO A 143 -10.85 20.87 -3.22
C PRO A 143 -10.80 20.80 -4.75
N PHE A 144 -11.55 19.87 -5.33
CA PHE A 144 -11.51 19.60 -6.75
C PHE A 144 -12.90 19.68 -7.38
N ARG A 145 -13.00 20.44 -8.48
CA ARG A 145 -14.20 20.50 -9.32
C ARG A 145 -13.97 19.72 -10.61
N ASN A 146 -14.88 18.81 -10.93
CA ASN A 146 -14.85 18.06 -12.17
C ASN A 146 -15.66 18.79 -13.25
N GLY A 147 -14.95 19.33 -14.23
CA GLY A 147 -15.56 20.09 -15.34
C GLY A 147 -16.11 21.44 -14.91
N SER A 148 -17.09 21.94 -15.67
CA SER A 148 -17.74 23.25 -15.48
C SER A 148 -19.09 23.14 -14.73
N GLY A 149 -19.40 21.98 -14.15
CA GLY A 149 -20.65 21.77 -13.44
C GLY A 149 -20.79 22.71 -12.22
N ILE A 150 -22.04 23.16 -11.98
CA ILE A 150 -22.34 23.95 -10.77
C ILE A 150 -22.17 23.07 -9.55
N LEU A 151 -21.43 23.56 -8.57
CA LEU A 151 -21.31 22.91 -7.26
C LEU A 151 -22.47 23.37 -6.36
N ASN A 152 -23.27 22.41 -5.92
CA ASN A 152 -24.31 22.69 -4.94
C ASN A 152 -23.68 22.89 -3.56
N GLY A 153 -24.18 23.86 -2.80
CA GLY A 153 -23.81 24.04 -1.41
C GLY A 153 -24.30 22.87 -0.55
N GLY A 154 -23.67 22.67 0.60
CA GLY A 154 -24.02 21.64 1.57
C GLY A 154 -22.78 21.00 2.21
N ASP A 155 -23.03 20.21 3.25
CA ASP A 155 -21.97 19.45 3.90
C ASP A 155 -21.43 18.38 2.94
N PHE A 156 -20.13 18.31 2.83
CA PHE A 156 -19.47 17.26 2.05
C PHE A 156 -18.65 16.35 2.95
N ARG A 157 -18.54 15.11 2.54
CA ARG A 157 -17.68 14.12 3.18
C ARG A 157 -17.16 13.12 2.17
N THR A 158 -15.97 12.63 2.43
CA THR A 158 -15.38 11.48 1.76
C THR A 158 -14.48 10.75 2.73
N THR A 159 -14.27 9.47 2.51
CA THR A 159 -13.39 8.63 3.33
C THR A 159 -12.48 7.80 2.44
N ALA A 160 -11.28 7.52 2.94
CA ALA A 160 -10.34 6.63 2.30
C ALA A 160 -9.56 5.85 3.35
N SER A 161 -9.12 4.65 2.99
CA SER A 161 -8.18 3.87 3.80
C SER A 161 -6.78 4.02 3.22
N MET A 162 -5.79 4.22 4.08
CA MET A 162 -4.39 4.36 3.73
C MET A 162 -3.57 3.25 4.37
N SER A 163 -2.71 2.60 3.60
CA SER A 163 -1.71 1.66 4.11
C SER A 163 -0.36 1.91 3.47
N MET A 164 0.72 1.59 4.18
CA MET A 164 2.09 1.73 3.69
C MET A 164 2.90 0.49 4.00
N ILE A 165 3.83 0.15 3.11
CA ILE A 165 4.74 -0.98 3.25
C ILE A 165 6.05 -0.68 2.52
N TYR A 166 7.17 -1.17 3.08
CA TYR A 166 8.44 -1.22 2.35
C TYR A 166 8.51 -2.51 1.52
N ASN A 167 8.91 -2.39 0.25
CA ASN A 167 9.07 -3.52 -0.67
C ASN A 167 10.12 -3.20 -1.75
#